data_af56fe70006e18bf97c908c607055dfc
#
_entry.id   af56fe70006e18bf97c908c607055dfc
#
_cell.length_a   1.000
_cell.length_b   1.000
_cell.length_c   1.000
_cell.angle_alpha   90.00
_cell.angle_beta   90.00
_cell.angle_gamma   90.00
#
_symmetry.space_group_name_H-M   'P 1'
#
loop_
_entity.id
_entity.type
_entity.pdbx_description
1 polymer ?
#
loop_
_entity_poly.entity_id
_entity_poly.type
_entity_poly.pdbx_seq_one_letter_code
_entity_poly.pdbx_strand_id
1 'polypeptide(L)' 'MKECTVLMPGCGAPGAPGIIRCLRKNGERDIRIVAVDRNENAGARDLVDAFYTVPSAEKEDFLPAVLDICRRES' A
#
# COMPACT_ATOMS: atom_id res chain seq x y z
N MET A 1 19.73 -6.81 5.76
CA MET A 1 19.18 -5.48 5.99
C MET A 1 17.85 -5.57 6.74
N LYS A 2 17.54 -4.53 7.47
CA LYS A 2 16.32 -4.51 8.26
C LYS A 2 15.09 -4.32 7.36
N GLU A 3 14.12 -5.20 7.50
CA GLU A 3 12.88 -5.09 6.75
C GLU A 3 11.98 -3.99 7.32
N CYS A 4 11.30 -3.29 6.43
CA CYS A 4 10.35 -2.25 6.79
C CYS A 4 9.07 -2.48 5.99
N THR A 5 7.93 -2.49 6.67
CA THR A 5 6.64 -2.62 6.00
C THR A 5 6.01 -1.25 5.85
N VAL A 6 5.65 -0.90 4.61
CA VAL A 6 5.05 0.39 4.29
C VAL A 6 3.63 0.16 3.79
N LEU A 7 2.68 0.88 4.35
CA LEU A 7 1.31 0.88 3.85
C LEU A 7 1.15 2.08 2.90
N MET A 8 0.71 1.80 1.69
CA MET A 8 0.60 2.81 0.65
C MET A 8 -0.85 2.92 0.16
N PRO A 9 -1.56 3.99 0.50
CA PRO A 9 -2.87 4.25 -0.08
C PRO A 9 -2.74 4.83 -1.49
N GLY A 10 -3.83 4.79 -2.25
CA GLY A 10 -3.84 5.41 -3.57
C GLY A 10 -3.07 4.65 -4.63
N CYS A 11 -3.02 3.32 -4.52
CA CYS A 11 -2.33 2.44 -5.47
C CYS A 11 -2.81 2.61 -6.92
N GLY A 12 -4.04 3.10 -7.10
CA GLY A 12 -4.57 3.36 -8.43
C GLY A 12 -4.21 4.71 -9.01
N ALA A 13 -3.53 5.56 -8.24
CA ALA A 13 -3.15 6.90 -8.70
C ALA A 13 -2.03 6.81 -9.75
N PRO A 14 -1.97 7.74 -10.71
CA PRO A 14 -0.97 7.70 -11.77
C PRO A 14 0.48 7.72 -11.29
N GLY A 15 0.75 8.34 -10.13
CA GLY A 15 2.11 8.41 -9.59
C GLY A 15 2.55 7.19 -8.81
N ALA A 16 1.64 6.25 -8.52
CA ALA A 16 1.94 5.12 -7.66
C ALA A 16 3.10 4.24 -8.16
N PRO A 17 3.18 3.86 -9.45
CA PRO A 17 4.30 3.03 -9.90
C PRO A 17 5.67 3.67 -9.66
N GLY A 18 5.78 4.99 -9.80
CA GLY A 18 7.03 5.69 -9.53
C GLY A 18 7.43 5.63 -8.07
N ILE A 19 6.46 5.82 -7.18
CA ILE A 19 6.70 5.74 -5.73
C ILE A 19 7.16 4.33 -5.35
N ILE A 20 6.49 3.31 -5.86
CA ILE A 20 6.85 1.91 -5.59
C ILE A 20 8.28 1.64 -6.05
N ARG A 21 8.63 2.11 -7.23
CA ARG A 21 9.98 1.93 -7.77
C ARG A 21 11.04 2.56 -6.88
N CYS A 22 10.77 3.77 -6.38
CA CYS A 22 11.68 4.45 -5.47
C CYS A 22 11.85 3.69 -4.17
N LEU A 23 10.76 3.15 -3.61
CA LEU A 23 10.83 2.36 -2.39
C LEU A 23 11.67 1.09 -2.58
N ARG A 24 11.52 0.43 -3.73
CA ARG A 24 12.28 -0.79 -4.03
C ARG A 24 13.78 -0.53 -4.17
N LYS A 25 14.15 0.67 -4.62
CA LYS A 25 15.54 1.01 -4.94
C LYS A 25 16.23 1.84 -3.86
N ASN A 26 15.70 1.88 -2.64
CA ASN A 26 16.26 2.77 -1.61
C ASN A 26 17.69 2.37 -1.16
N GLY A 27 18.07 1.11 -1.30
CA GLY A 27 19.42 0.67 -1.00
C GLY A 27 19.76 0.50 0.47
N GLU A 28 18.88 0.88 1.38
CA GLU A 28 19.14 0.82 2.82
C GLU A 28 18.35 -0.26 3.54
N ARG A 29 17.16 -0.56 3.06
CA ARG A 29 16.25 -1.51 3.70
C ARG A 29 15.49 -2.32 2.67
N ASP A 30 15.12 -3.51 3.07
CA ASP A 30 14.17 -4.30 2.31
C ASP A 30 12.78 -3.76 2.65
N ILE A 31 12.05 -3.31 1.64
CA ILE A 31 10.73 -2.72 1.82
C ILE A 31 9.68 -3.72 1.39
N ARG A 32 8.77 -4.04 2.33
CA ARG A 32 7.57 -4.79 2.02
C ARG A 32 6.45 -3.78 1.84
N ILE A 33 5.82 -3.78 0.68
CA ILE A 33 4.81 -2.80 0.34
C ILE A 33 3.42 -3.43 0.42
N VAL A 34 2.59 -2.88 1.30
CA VAL A 34 1.18 -3.25 1.42
C VAL A 34 0.38 -2.07 0.88
N ALA A 35 -0.32 -2.27 -0.21
CA ALA A 35 -1.08 -1.20 -0.84
C ALA A 35 -2.57 -1.36 -0.58
N VAL A 36 -3.26 -0.24 -0.48
CA VAL A 36 -4.71 -0.22 -0.33
C VAL A 36 -5.30 0.77 -1.33
N ASP A 37 -6.50 0.45 -1.79
CA ASP A 37 -7.24 1.34 -2.68
C ASP A 37 -8.70 0.94 -2.62
N ARG A 38 -9.60 1.87 -2.93
CA ARG A 38 -11.02 1.56 -2.99
C ARG A 38 -11.37 0.75 -4.24
N ASN A 39 -10.53 0.78 -5.25
CA ASN A 39 -10.73 0.08 -6.50
C ASN A 39 -9.89 -1.20 -6.55
N GLU A 40 -10.53 -2.36 -6.60
CA GLU A 40 -9.82 -3.63 -6.65
C GLU A 40 -8.98 -3.80 -7.92
N ASN A 41 -9.24 -3.01 -8.94
CA ASN A 41 -8.49 -3.03 -10.20
C ASN A 41 -7.46 -1.91 -10.28
N ALA A 42 -6.99 -1.41 -9.13
CA ALA A 42 -5.98 -0.36 -9.09
C ALA A 42 -4.75 -0.75 -9.93
N GLY A 43 -4.28 0.20 -10.73
CA GLY A 43 -3.27 -0.09 -11.74
C GLY A 43 -1.94 -0.64 -11.25
N ALA A 44 -1.54 -0.28 -10.04
CA ALA A 44 -0.25 -0.72 -9.49
C ALA A 44 -0.36 -1.91 -8.53
N ARG A 45 -1.53 -2.55 -8.43
CA ARG A 45 -1.73 -3.63 -7.47
C ARG A 45 -0.79 -4.82 -7.66
N ASP A 46 -0.36 -5.05 -8.89
CA ASP A 46 0.53 -6.18 -9.20
C ASP A 46 2.00 -5.88 -8.91
N LEU A 47 2.31 -4.64 -8.51
CA LEU A 47 3.67 -4.22 -8.22
C LEU A 47 4.00 -4.28 -6.72
N VAL A 48 3.03 -4.61 -5.89
CA VAL A 48 3.19 -4.60 -4.45
C VAL A 48 3.18 -6.02 -3.89
N ASP A 49 3.57 -6.16 -2.64
CA ASP A 49 3.64 -7.47 -1.98
C ASP A 49 2.28 -7.96 -1.51
N ALA A 50 1.41 -7.04 -1.10
CA ALA A 50 0.04 -7.36 -0.72
C ALA A 50 -0.86 -6.20 -1.08
N PHE A 51 -2.10 -6.52 -1.43
CA PHE A 51 -3.09 -5.51 -1.81
C PHE A 51 -4.42 -5.79 -1.13
N TYR A 52 -5.05 -4.74 -0.62
CA TYR A 52 -6.36 -4.82 0.01
C TYR A 52 -7.26 -3.74 -0.54
N THR A 53 -8.53 -4.07 -0.77
CA THR A 53 -9.53 -3.04 -1.06
C THR A 53 -10.03 -2.48 0.26
N VAL A 54 -10.25 -1.17 0.28
CA VAL A 54 -10.74 -0.46 1.46
C VAL A 54 -11.85 0.49 1.03
N PRO A 55 -12.71 0.94 1.97
CA PRO A 55 -13.70 1.96 1.65
C PRO A 55 -13.04 3.24 1.19
N SER A 56 -13.83 4.11 0.54
CA SER A 56 -13.35 5.44 0.17
C SER A 56 -12.90 6.20 1.42
N ALA A 57 -11.86 7.03 1.29
CA ALA A 57 -11.32 7.81 2.39
C ALA A 57 -12.36 8.73 3.06
N GLU A 58 -13.46 9.02 2.36
CA GLU A 58 -14.56 9.83 2.89
C GLU A 58 -15.50 9.05 3.78
N LYS A 59 -15.43 7.74 3.78
CA LYS A 59 -16.30 6.88 4.57
C LYS A 59 -15.80 6.73 5.99
N GLU A 60 -16.72 6.56 6.93
CA GLU A 60 -16.40 6.40 8.36
C GLU A 60 -15.58 5.15 8.63
N ASP A 61 -15.78 4.11 7.86
CA ASP A 61 -15.11 2.82 8.05
C ASP A 61 -13.74 2.73 7.37
N PHE A 62 -13.29 3.80 6.70
CA PHE A 62 -11.97 3.80 6.06
C PHE A 62 -10.84 3.62 7.08
N LEU A 63 -10.80 4.45 8.10
CA LEU A 63 -9.71 4.41 9.08
C LEU A 63 -9.67 3.08 9.85
N PRO A 64 -10.81 2.55 10.35
CA PRO A 64 -10.79 1.23 10.98
C PRO A 64 -10.27 0.13 10.05
N ALA A 65 -10.64 0.16 8.77
CA ALA A 65 -10.17 -0.82 7.80
C ALA A 65 -8.66 -0.76 7.61
N VAL A 66 -8.12 0.45 7.47
CA VAL A 66 -6.69 0.66 7.29
C VAL A 66 -5.92 0.20 8.54
N LEU A 67 -6.41 0.55 9.73
CA LEU A 67 -5.77 0.15 10.98
C LEU A 67 -5.75 -1.37 11.15
N ASP A 68 -6.83 -2.04 10.75
CA ASP A 68 -6.89 -3.50 10.81
C ASP A 68 -5.84 -4.13 9.90
N ILE A 69 -5.68 -3.59 8.70
CA ILE A 69 -4.66 -4.05 7.76
C ILE A 69 -3.26 -3.85 8.35
N CYS A 70 -3.01 -2.71 8.96
CA CYS A 70 -1.73 -2.43 9.61
C CYS A 70 -1.42 -3.47 10.69
N ARG A 71 -2.41 -3.88 11.47
CA ARG A 71 -2.23 -4.91 12.50
C ARG A 71 -1.92 -6.26 11.90
N ARG A 72 -2.59 -6.63 10.81
CA ARG A 72 -2.37 -7.91 10.16
C ARG A 72 -1.00 -8.02 9.52
N GLU A 73 -0.56 -6.95 8.90
CA GLU A 73 0.68 -6.95 8.13
C GLU A 73 1.89 -6.51 8.94
N SER A 74 1.62 -5.78 10.02
CA SER A 74 2.63 -5.19 10.92
C SER A 74 4.03 -5.15 10.35
#